data_5e537bb8b53d49317cae9744b4eb5d5b
#
_entry.id   5e537bb8b53d49317cae9744b4eb5d5b
#
_cell.length_a   1.000
_cell.length_b   1.000
_cell.length_c   1.000
_cell.angle_alpha   90.00
_cell.angle_beta   90.00
_cell.angle_gamma   90.00
#
_symmetry.space_group_name_H-M   'P 1'
#
loop_
_entity.id
_entity.type
_entity.pdbx_description
1 polymer ?
#
loop_
_entity_poly.entity_id
_entity_poly.type
_entity_poly.pdbx_seq_one_letter_code
_entity_poly.pdbx_strand_id
1 'polypeptide(L)'
;MNILINLKYTLAVTAGLCSSFAYAQKHPHVILIMTDQQWGDALGCMGNEAVISPNLDRLAGEGTLFMNGYSSCPSSTPARAGMLTGLSPWHHGLLGYGEVSPEYKYEMPQMMKDAG
;
A
#
# COMPACT_ATOMS: atom_id res chain seq x y z
N MET A 1 -29.06 -24.96 42.77
CA MET A 1 -27.64 -25.28 42.63
C MET A 1 -27.15 -25.32 41.17
N ASN A 2 -28.02 -25.37 40.17
CA ASN A 2 -27.62 -25.47 38.76
C ASN A 2 -27.36 -24.13 38.03
N ILE A 3 -27.89 -23.02 38.57
CA ILE A 3 -27.74 -21.70 37.92
C ILE A 3 -26.32 -21.12 38.10
N LEU A 4 -25.69 -21.33 39.22
CA LEU A 4 -24.34 -20.83 39.53
C LEU A 4 -23.25 -21.57 38.77
N ILE A 5 -23.46 -22.84 38.41
CA ILE A 5 -22.52 -23.64 37.62
C ILE A 5 -22.54 -23.15 36.17
N ASN A 6 -23.71 -22.88 35.61
CA ASN A 6 -23.86 -22.39 34.26
C ASN A 6 -23.25 -20.98 34.08
N LEU A 7 -23.33 -20.11 35.07
CA LEU A 7 -22.76 -18.78 35.02
C LEU A 7 -21.24 -18.81 34.99
N LYS A 8 -20.58 -19.72 35.71
CA LYS A 8 -19.12 -19.89 35.68
C LYS A 8 -18.62 -20.40 34.33
N TYR A 9 -19.31 -21.33 33.73
CA TYR A 9 -18.94 -21.83 32.38
C TYR A 9 -19.23 -20.80 31.29
N THR A 10 -20.31 -20.06 31.40
CA THR A 10 -20.63 -18.97 30.46
C THR A 10 -19.57 -17.85 30.53
N LEU A 11 -19.13 -17.47 31.72
CA LEU A 11 -18.08 -16.47 31.89
C LEU A 11 -16.73 -16.97 31.40
N ALA A 12 -16.39 -18.23 31.59
CA ALA A 12 -15.15 -18.83 31.11
C ALA A 12 -15.12 -18.94 29.58
N VAL A 13 -16.24 -19.27 28.95
CA VAL A 13 -16.37 -19.36 27.50
C VAL A 13 -16.32 -17.96 26.84
N THR A 14 -16.98 -16.97 27.43
CA THR A 14 -16.93 -15.58 26.92
C THR A 14 -15.55 -14.96 27.11
N ALA A 15 -14.85 -15.22 28.21
CA ALA A 15 -13.48 -14.76 28.42
C ALA A 15 -12.48 -15.43 27.43
N GLY A 16 -12.70 -16.71 27.12
CA GLY A 16 -11.91 -17.45 26.15
C GLY A 16 -12.11 -16.95 24.69
N LEU A 17 -13.33 -16.56 24.35
CA LEU A 17 -13.65 -16.00 23.03
C LEU A 17 -13.10 -14.57 22.85
N CYS A 18 -13.10 -13.76 23.91
CA CYS A 18 -12.52 -12.42 23.87
C CYS A 18 -10.98 -12.43 23.74
N SER A 19 -10.29 -13.44 24.26
CA SER A 19 -8.84 -13.55 24.13
C SER A 19 -8.38 -13.96 22.74
N SER A 20 -9.25 -14.52 21.91
CA SER A 20 -8.92 -14.89 20.52
C SER A 20 -8.83 -13.68 19.57
N PHE A 21 -9.40 -12.54 19.96
CA PHE A 21 -9.32 -11.30 19.16
C PHE A 21 -8.16 -10.37 19.54
N ALA A 22 -7.39 -10.72 20.57
CA ALA A 22 -6.23 -9.96 21.02
C ALA A 22 -4.91 -10.39 20.34
N TYR A 23 -4.97 -11.05 19.18
CA TYR A 23 -3.78 -11.23 18.39
C TYR A 23 -3.39 -9.87 17.80
N ALA A 24 -2.28 -9.35 18.34
CA ALA A 24 -1.64 -8.12 17.93
C ALA A 24 -1.72 -7.96 16.42
N GLN A 25 -2.33 -6.89 16.00
CA GLN A 25 -2.32 -6.45 14.63
C GLN A 25 -0.86 -6.19 14.26
N LYS A 26 -0.18 -7.20 13.72
CA LYS A 26 1.16 -7.02 13.16
C LYS A 26 1.01 -6.00 12.03
N HIS A 27 1.75 -4.91 12.14
CA HIS A 27 1.81 -3.94 11.06
C HIS A 27 2.22 -4.68 9.78
N PRO A 28 1.47 -4.55 8.67
CA PRO A 28 1.81 -5.23 7.44
C PRO A 28 3.13 -4.67 6.89
N HIS A 29 3.94 -5.54 6.30
CA HIS A 29 5.07 -5.08 5.50
C HIS A 29 4.54 -4.52 4.19
N VAL A 30 4.95 -3.30 3.84
CA VAL A 30 4.58 -2.65 2.59
C VAL A 30 5.81 -2.54 1.70
N ILE A 31 5.73 -3.09 0.49
CA ILE A 31 6.77 -3.01 -0.52
C ILE A 31 6.23 -2.21 -1.69
N LEU A 32 6.84 -1.07 -1.98
CA LEU A 32 6.55 -0.26 -3.14
C LEU A 32 7.59 -0.56 -4.23
N ILE A 33 7.15 -1.15 -5.33
CA ILE A 33 7.98 -1.42 -6.50
C ILE A 33 7.58 -0.44 -7.60
N MET A 34 8.54 0.32 -8.10
CA MET A 34 8.32 1.31 -9.13
C MET A 34 9.37 1.17 -10.23
N THR A 35 8.91 1.06 -11.45
CA THR A 35 9.75 1.10 -12.65
C THR A 35 9.98 2.54 -13.10
N ASP A 36 11.00 2.75 -13.91
CA ASP A 36 11.27 4.02 -14.59
C ASP A 36 11.01 3.90 -16.08
N GLN A 37 10.32 4.85 -16.68
CA GLN A 37 10.03 4.95 -18.12
C GLN A 37 9.33 3.71 -18.71
N GLN A 38 8.66 2.91 -17.90
CA GLN A 38 7.90 1.76 -18.39
C GLN A 38 6.58 2.22 -19.03
N TRP A 39 6.31 1.71 -20.23
CA TRP A 39 5.02 1.90 -20.90
C TRP A 39 3.92 1.12 -20.19
N GLY A 40 2.71 1.68 -20.19
CA GLY A 40 1.58 1.08 -19.49
C GLY A 40 1.17 -0.31 -19.99
N ASP A 41 1.47 -0.63 -21.26
CA ASP A 41 1.23 -1.91 -21.90
C ASP A 41 2.48 -2.83 -21.97
N ALA A 42 3.57 -2.48 -21.28
CA ALA A 42 4.80 -3.26 -21.29
C ALA A 42 4.79 -4.44 -20.30
N LEU A 43 3.64 -5.12 -20.15
CA LEU A 43 3.48 -6.33 -19.32
C LEU A 43 2.54 -7.32 -20.02
N GLY A 44 2.76 -8.62 -19.80
CA GLY A 44 1.89 -9.67 -20.33
C GLY A 44 0.46 -9.54 -19.83
N CYS A 45 0.26 -9.25 -18.54
CA CYS A 45 -1.06 -9.01 -17.95
C CYS A 45 -1.81 -7.80 -18.51
N MET A 46 -1.14 -6.92 -19.23
CA MET A 46 -1.73 -5.80 -19.96
C MET A 46 -2.07 -6.13 -21.43
N GLY A 47 -1.90 -7.40 -21.83
CA GLY A 47 -2.19 -7.89 -23.17
C GLY A 47 -1.02 -7.81 -24.17
N ASN A 48 0.19 -7.54 -23.71
CA ASN A 48 1.37 -7.50 -24.57
C ASN A 48 2.00 -8.89 -24.73
N GLU A 49 1.74 -9.52 -25.87
CA GLU A 49 2.25 -10.87 -26.18
C GLU A 49 3.76 -10.91 -26.44
N ALA A 50 4.38 -9.78 -26.72
CA ALA A 50 5.82 -9.70 -26.99
C ALA A 50 6.66 -9.61 -25.70
N VAL A 51 6.03 -9.39 -24.56
CA VAL A 51 6.70 -9.20 -23.27
C VAL A 51 6.51 -10.46 -22.40
N ILE A 52 7.62 -10.95 -21.85
CA ILE A 52 7.62 -12.09 -20.91
C ILE A 52 7.77 -11.53 -19.49
N SER A 53 6.67 -11.46 -18.73
CA SER A 53 6.63 -10.91 -17.36
C SER A 53 5.93 -11.84 -16.35
N PRO A 54 6.30 -13.12 -16.25
CA PRO A 54 5.52 -14.14 -15.55
C PRO A 54 5.32 -13.84 -14.06
N ASN A 55 6.27 -13.21 -13.39
CA ASN A 55 6.16 -12.88 -11.98
C ASN A 55 5.20 -11.71 -11.72
N LEU A 56 5.24 -10.69 -12.58
CA LEU A 56 4.32 -9.55 -12.51
C LEU A 56 2.91 -9.95 -12.94
N ASP A 57 2.80 -10.81 -13.96
CA ASP A 57 1.52 -11.35 -14.42
C ASP A 57 0.85 -12.20 -13.32
N ARG A 58 1.63 -13.03 -12.62
CA ARG A 58 1.15 -13.78 -11.46
C ARG A 58 0.70 -12.86 -10.34
N LEU A 59 1.50 -11.85 -10.00
CA LEU A 59 1.15 -10.86 -8.97
C LEU A 59 -0.14 -10.11 -9.32
N ALA A 60 -0.33 -9.73 -10.59
CA ALA A 60 -1.55 -9.12 -11.08
C ALA A 60 -2.77 -10.05 -10.95
N GLY A 61 -2.58 -11.36 -11.20
CA GLY A 61 -3.64 -12.36 -11.07
C GLY A 61 -4.01 -12.70 -9.61
N GLU A 62 -3.07 -12.57 -8.68
CA GLU A 62 -3.28 -12.80 -7.25
C GLU A 62 -3.77 -11.55 -6.51
N GLY A 63 -3.61 -10.36 -7.10
CA GLY A 63 -3.93 -9.07 -6.50
C GLY A 63 -5.01 -8.30 -7.24
N THR A 64 -4.91 -6.97 -7.19
CA THR A 64 -5.79 -6.05 -7.92
C THR A 64 -5.02 -5.31 -9.00
N LEU A 65 -5.38 -5.52 -10.25
CA LEU A 65 -4.81 -4.81 -11.40
C LEU A 65 -5.65 -3.57 -11.74
N PHE A 66 -5.05 -2.39 -11.63
CA PHE A 66 -5.68 -1.14 -12.01
C PHE A 66 -5.34 -0.81 -13.46
N MET A 67 -6.28 -1.06 -14.38
CA MET A 67 -6.09 -0.82 -15.82
C MET A 67 -5.95 0.67 -16.18
N ASN A 68 -6.51 1.56 -15.36
CA ASN A 68 -6.55 3.01 -15.61
C ASN A 68 -5.91 3.78 -14.44
N GLY A 69 -4.70 3.37 -14.03
CA GLY A 69 -3.89 4.10 -13.06
C GLY A 69 -3.12 5.21 -13.76
N TYR A 70 -3.28 6.45 -13.32
CA TYR A 70 -2.59 7.61 -13.89
C TYR A 70 -1.67 8.28 -12.88
N SER A 71 -0.50 8.70 -13.35
CA SER A 71 0.40 9.55 -12.57
C SER A 71 -0.17 10.97 -12.46
N SER A 72 0.12 11.64 -11.35
CA SER A 72 -0.23 13.06 -11.14
C SER A 72 0.51 14.01 -12.08
N CYS A 73 1.58 13.55 -12.71
CA CYS A 73 2.40 14.32 -13.66
C CYS A 73 3.14 13.37 -14.61
N PRO A 74 3.32 13.73 -15.89
CA PRO A 74 4.07 12.91 -16.84
C PRO A 74 5.59 12.93 -16.62
N SER A 75 6.11 13.89 -15.84
CA SER A 75 7.54 14.02 -15.52
C SER A 75 7.90 13.25 -14.25
N SER A 76 9.04 12.55 -14.26
CA SER A 76 9.47 11.63 -13.20
C SER A 76 9.61 12.30 -11.83
N THR A 77 10.31 13.43 -11.73
CA THR A 77 10.56 14.11 -10.45
C THR A 77 9.28 14.55 -9.76
N PRO A 78 8.36 15.31 -10.38
CA PRO A 78 7.13 15.70 -9.71
C PRO A 78 6.15 14.54 -9.50
N ALA A 79 6.15 13.53 -10.36
CA ALA A 79 5.33 12.33 -10.15
C ALA A 79 5.76 11.54 -8.92
N ARG A 80 7.08 11.35 -8.72
CA ARG A 80 7.63 10.68 -7.54
C ARG A 80 7.39 11.46 -6.27
N ALA A 81 7.57 12.80 -6.31
CA ALA A 81 7.23 13.67 -5.19
C ALA A 81 5.73 13.55 -4.83
N GLY A 82 4.86 13.58 -5.82
CA GLY A 82 3.42 13.40 -5.62
C GLY A 82 3.08 12.08 -4.95
N MET A 83 3.71 10.98 -5.37
CA MET A 83 3.50 9.66 -4.80
C MET A 83 4.01 9.56 -3.35
N LEU A 84 5.18 10.14 -3.05
CA LEU A 84 5.78 10.07 -1.72
C LEU A 84 5.14 11.02 -0.71
N THR A 85 4.54 12.12 -1.16
CA THR A 85 3.92 13.14 -0.30
C THR A 85 2.40 13.09 -0.27
N GLY A 86 1.77 12.39 -1.23
CA GLY A 86 0.32 12.41 -1.43
C GLY A 86 -0.20 13.74 -1.98
N LEU A 87 0.68 14.63 -2.44
CA LEU A 87 0.33 15.98 -2.89
C LEU A 87 0.38 16.07 -4.42
N SER A 88 -0.45 16.91 -5.01
CA SER A 88 -0.34 17.25 -6.43
C SER A 88 0.88 18.15 -6.68
N PRO A 89 1.40 18.23 -7.94
CA PRO A 89 2.51 19.09 -8.30
C PRO A 89 2.33 20.55 -7.86
N TRP A 90 1.12 21.07 -7.93
CA TRP A 90 0.79 22.44 -7.48
C TRP A 90 0.94 22.62 -5.97
N HIS A 91 0.72 21.56 -5.18
CA HIS A 91 0.81 21.64 -3.71
C HIS A 91 2.21 21.36 -3.18
N HIS A 92 2.97 20.45 -3.81
CA HIS A 92 4.35 20.19 -3.42
C HIS A 92 5.36 21.11 -4.10
N GLY A 93 4.93 21.93 -5.07
CA GLY A 93 5.75 22.99 -5.69
C GLY A 93 6.71 22.52 -6.80
N LEU A 94 6.83 21.22 -7.06
CA LEU A 94 7.65 20.69 -8.14
C LEU A 94 6.83 20.59 -9.41
N LEU A 95 7.03 21.52 -10.32
CA LEU A 95 6.30 21.58 -11.59
C LEU A 95 7.10 21.01 -12.78
N GLY A 96 8.39 20.72 -12.59
CA GLY A 96 9.27 20.26 -13.64
C GLY A 96 10.48 19.48 -13.14
N TYR A 97 11.41 19.25 -14.04
CA TYR A 97 12.65 18.54 -13.77
C TYR A 97 13.66 19.45 -13.05
N GLY A 98 14.40 18.88 -12.09
CA GLY A 98 15.66 19.42 -11.63
C GLY A 98 15.67 20.09 -10.27
N GLU A 99 14.54 20.54 -9.72
CA GLU A 99 14.50 21.10 -8.36
C GLU A 99 13.73 20.16 -7.44
N VAL A 100 14.40 19.71 -6.39
CA VAL A 100 13.78 18.90 -5.35
C VAL A 100 13.78 19.72 -4.07
N SER A 101 12.63 19.85 -3.42
CA SER A 101 12.59 20.45 -2.09
C SER A 101 13.40 19.58 -1.13
N PRO A 102 14.27 20.16 -0.29
CA PRO A 102 15.02 19.40 0.70
C PRO A 102 14.12 18.77 1.77
N GLU A 103 12.93 19.32 1.99
CA GLU A 103 12.00 18.85 3.01
C GLU A 103 10.56 19.01 2.56
N TYR A 104 9.75 18.01 2.84
CA TYR A 104 8.30 18.05 2.73
C TYR A 104 7.69 17.86 4.12
N LYS A 105 6.57 18.52 4.38
CA LYS A 105 5.88 18.43 5.67
C LYS A 105 5.46 17.00 6.02
N TYR A 106 5.11 16.22 5.01
CA TYR A 106 4.70 14.83 5.16
C TYR A 106 5.35 14.00 4.07
N GLU A 107 5.97 12.91 4.48
CA GLU A 107 6.60 11.95 3.57
C GLU A 107 6.18 10.55 3.97
N MET A 108 5.64 9.80 3.01
CA MET A 108 5.14 8.44 3.23
C MET A 108 6.17 7.53 3.95
N PRO A 109 7.46 7.49 3.57
CA PRO A 109 8.44 6.65 4.25
C PRO A 109 8.63 7.02 5.72
N GLN A 110 8.67 8.32 6.03
CA GLN A 110 8.80 8.77 7.41
C GLN A 110 7.54 8.46 8.21
N MET A 111 6.36 8.70 7.65
CA MET A 111 5.10 8.38 8.31
C MET A 111 4.97 6.88 8.60
N MET A 112 5.38 6.01 7.67
CA MET A 112 5.39 4.56 7.87
C MET A 112 6.37 4.15 8.96
N LYS A 113 7.57 4.74 8.98
CA LYS A 113 8.57 4.50 10.02
C LYS A 113 8.07 4.91 11.40
N ASP A 114 7.38 6.03 11.50
CA ASP A 114 6.84 6.55 12.77
C ASP A 114 5.65 5.72 13.27
N ALA A 115 4.97 5.03 12.37
CA ALA A 115 3.86 4.14 12.70
C ALA A 115 4.31 2.72 13.13
N GLY A 116 5.57 2.35 12.98
CA GLY A 116 6.17 1.06 13.38
C GLY A 116 6.39 0.14 12.21
#